data_a0cc1ecef38a4ff4147f6f48776fb169
#
_entry.id   a0cc1ecef38a4ff4147f6f48776fb169
#
_cell.length_a   1.000
_cell.length_b   1.000
_cell.length_c   1.000
_cell.angle_alpha   90.00
_cell.angle_beta   90.00
_cell.angle_gamma   90.00
#
_symmetry.space_group_name_H-M   'P 1'
#
loop_
_entity.id
_entity.type
_entity.pdbx_description
1 polymer ?
#
loop_
_entity_poly.entity_id
_entity_poly.type
_entity_poly.pdbx_seq_one_letter_code
_entity_poly.pdbx_strand_id
1 'polypeptide(L)'
;GMISQVMGLAKQISLNINSIKTSIFFPWNKLQPGILPIFKWIFKNNLNIPIVPDIIISCGRKSVYLSIYLKRKYKKTITIHIQDPKVNFKNFNYIIAPEHDKIIGNNIINSIGALHQFNYDVLNNVSEKKFSIPKKNLLSVIIGGSNNHYNFSLKEVDSLIVNIKKIKKINKKYNILIIFSRRTTNETKVLIKQKLNNEVILLNTNQENPYTFSLKYSDYFIITSDSTSMISECSFTGKP
;
A
#
# COMPACT_ATOMS: atom_id res chain seq x y z
N GLY A 1 1.36 -0.25 -0.83
CA GLY A 1 1.02 -1.65 -0.56
C GLY A 1 2.07 -2.38 0.29
N MET A 2 2.18 -3.71 0.17
CA MET A 2 3.04 -4.54 1.04
C MET A 2 4.49 -4.05 1.16
N ILE A 3 5.13 -3.66 0.06
CA ILE A 3 6.51 -3.11 0.10
C ILE A 3 6.57 -1.82 0.92
N SER A 4 5.61 -0.92 0.74
CA SER A 4 5.53 0.34 1.49
C SER A 4 5.41 0.10 3.00
N GLN A 5 4.63 -0.90 3.42
CA GLN A 5 4.46 -1.26 4.83
C GLN A 5 5.77 -1.80 5.43
N VAL A 6 6.43 -2.75 4.75
CA VAL A 6 7.71 -3.32 5.21
C VAL A 6 8.79 -2.24 5.29
N MET A 7 8.93 -1.44 4.24
CA MET A 7 9.95 -0.39 4.18
C MET A 7 9.67 0.74 5.18
N GLY A 8 8.41 1.05 5.43
CA GLY A 8 8.01 2.02 6.44
C GLY A 8 8.50 1.62 7.83
N LEU A 9 8.23 0.38 8.24
CA LEU A 9 8.69 -0.13 9.53
C LEU A 9 10.21 -0.31 9.57
N ALA A 10 10.80 -0.88 8.51
CA ALA A 10 12.23 -1.15 8.46
C ALA A 10 13.08 0.13 8.64
N LYS A 11 12.71 1.21 7.97
CA LYS A 11 13.42 2.51 8.07
C LYS A 11 13.32 3.16 9.44
N GLN A 12 12.31 2.83 10.24
CA GLN A 12 12.20 3.33 11.62
C GLN A 12 13.05 2.52 12.61
N ILE A 13 13.38 1.27 12.25
CA ILE A 13 14.12 0.37 13.14
C ILE A 13 15.62 0.39 12.83
N SER A 14 16.01 0.46 11.56
CA SER A 14 17.42 0.32 11.14
C SER A 14 17.74 1.13 9.89
N LEU A 15 19.01 1.56 9.81
CA LEU A 15 19.59 2.16 8.60
C LEU A 15 20.11 1.10 7.62
N ASN A 16 20.48 -0.09 8.11
CA ASN A 16 21.02 -1.18 7.29
C ASN A 16 19.89 -2.13 6.87
N ILE A 17 19.32 -1.89 5.70
CA ILE A 17 18.18 -2.66 5.17
C ILE A 17 18.60 -3.42 3.93
N ASN A 18 18.44 -4.77 3.97
CA ASN A 18 18.54 -5.63 2.80
C ASN A 18 17.15 -6.13 2.40
N SER A 19 16.73 -5.87 1.18
CA SER A 19 15.38 -6.20 0.68
C SER A 19 15.42 -7.44 -0.20
N ILE A 20 14.61 -8.44 0.12
CA ILE A 20 14.47 -9.69 -0.63
C ILE A 20 13.04 -9.84 -1.14
N LYS A 21 12.87 -9.86 -2.46
CA LYS A 21 11.58 -10.18 -3.08
C LYS A 21 11.39 -11.69 -3.11
N THR A 22 10.47 -12.22 -2.31
CA THR A 22 10.23 -13.66 -2.22
C THR A 22 9.51 -14.18 -3.46
N SER A 23 10.11 -15.17 -4.11
CA SER A 23 9.51 -15.95 -5.20
C SER A 23 9.63 -17.45 -4.88
N ILE A 24 8.52 -18.19 -5.04
CA ILE A 24 8.44 -19.61 -4.66
C ILE A 24 7.85 -20.46 -5.78
N PHE A 25 8.25 -21.73 -5.83
CA PHE A 25 7.79 -22.70 -6.84
C PHE A 25 6.35 -23.15 -6.59
N PHE A 26 5.76 -23.73 -7.62
CA PHE A 26 4.53 -24.50 -7.50
C PHE A 26 4.83 -25.82 -6.73
N PRO A 27 3.89 -26.28 -5.86
CA PRO A 27 2.56 -25.74 -5.58
C PRO A 27 2.52 -24.67 -4.46
N TRP A 28 3.61 -24.40 -3.74
CA TRP A 28 3.66 -23.46 -2.59
C TRP A 28 3.19 -22.05 -2.94
N ASN A 29 3.43 -21.60 -4.19
CA ASN A 29 2.98 -20.28 -4.65
C ASN A 29 1.45 -20.12 -4.74
N LYS A 30 0.71 -21.22 -4.72
CA LYS A 30 -0.76 -21.26 -4.76
C LYS A 30 -1.38 -21.61 -3.41
N LEU A 31 -0.68 -22.40 -2.61
CA LEU A 31 -1.15 -22.89 -1.31
C LEU A 31 -0.96 -21.86 -0.20
N GLN A 32 -1.74 -22.05 0.86
CA GLN A 32 -1.58 -21.29 2.10
C GLN A 32 -0.33 -21.82 2.85
N PRO A 33 0.49 -20.95 3.46
CA PRO A 33 1.57 -21.37 4.32
C PRO A 33 1.06 -22.28 5.45
N GLY A 34 1.84 -23.32 5.77
CA GLY A 34 1.47 -24.31 6.80
C GLY A 34 0.84 -25.61 6.27
N ILE A 35 0.36 -25.64 5.00
CA ILE A 35 -0.19 -26.86 4.39
C ILE A 35 0.94 -27.84 4.02
N LEU A 36 2.01 -27.34 3.44
CA LEU A 36 3.16 -28.13 3.02
C LEU A 36 4.41 -27.76 3.81
N PRO A 37 5.35 -28.71 4.00
CA PRO A 37 6.65 -28.45 4.61
C PRO A 37 7.43 -27.36 3.87
N ILE A 38 8.27 -26.63 4.60
CA ILE A 38 9.06 -25.52 4.05
C ILE A 38 10.52 -25.96 3.97
N PHE A 39 11.05 -26.06 2.76
CA PHE A 39 12.43 -26.43 2.44
C PHE A 39 13.13 -25.27 1.70
N LYS A 40 14.48 -25.29 1.66
CA LYS A 40 15.28 -24.28 0.95
C LYS A 40 14.96 -24.23 -0.54
N TRP A 41 14.77 -25.38 -1.17
CA TRP A 41 14.57 -25.50 -2.63
C TRP A 41 13.24 -24.96 -3.14
N ILE A 42 12.25 -24.71 -2.26
CA ILE A 42 10.97 -24.09 -2.70
C ILE A 42 11.14 -22.64 -3.14
N PHE A 43 12.23 -21.99 -2.75
CA PHE A 43 12.50 -20.59 -3.10
C PHE A 43 13.23 -20.53 -4.44
N LYS A 44 12.71 -19.72 -5.38
CA LYS A 44 13.33 -19.51 -6.69
C LYS A 44 14.58 -18.64 -6.61
N ASN A 45 14.63 -17.78 -5.60
CA ASN A 45 15.76 -16.89 -5.39
C ASN A 45 16.92 -17.65 -4.74
N ASN A 46 18.15 -17.37 -5.16
CA ASN A 46 19.29 -17.78 -4.38
C ASN A 46 19.28 -17.02 -3.05
N LEU A 47 19.02 -17.74 -1.97
CA LEU A 47 18.97 -17.19 -0.61
C LEU A 47 20.40 -17.09 -0.05
N ASN A 48 21.30 -16.44 -0.79
CA ASN A 48 22.60 -16.08 -0.26
C ASN A 48 22.43 -14.86 0.67
N ILE A 49 22.42 -15.12 1.98
CA ILE A 49 22.34 -14.09 3.03
C ILE A 49 23.74 -14.04 3.65
N PRO A 50 24.57 -13.09 3.25
CA PRO A 50 25.99 -13.06 3.68
C PRO A 50 26.13 -12.76 5.17
N ILE A 51 25.20 -11.99 5.72
CA ILE A 51 25.19 -11.61 7.14
C ILE A 51 23.88 -12.08 7.76
N VAL A 52 23.95 -12.75 8.89
CA VAL A 52 22.76 -13.17 9.65
C VAL A 52 21.97 -11.93 10.08
N PRO A 53 20.69 -11.78 9.69
CA PRO A 53 19.94 -10.60 10.07
C PRO A 53 19.52 -10.64 11.53
N ASP A 54 19.58 -9.50 12.22
CA ASP A 54 19.03 -9.37 13.58
C ASP A 54 17.50 -9.40 13.55
N ILE A 55 16.90 -8.77 12.53
CA ILE A 55 15.46 -8.64 12.38
C ILE A 55 15.04 -9.01 10.95
N ILE A 56 13.97 -9.76 10.81
CA ILE A 56 13.31 -10.06 9.55
C ILE A 56 11.91 -9.45 9.59
N ILE A 57 11.64 -8.50 8.71
CA ILE A 57 10.31 -7.91 8.54
C ILE A 57 9.69 -8.45 7.26
N SER A 58 8.49 -8.97 7.35
CA SER A 58 7.79 -9.60 6.21
C SER A 58 6.34 -9.14 6.11
N CYS A 59 5.80 -9.12 4.89
CA CYS A 59 4.39 -8.81 4.63
C CYS A 59 3.90 -9.62 3.43
N GLY A 60 2.74 -10.23 3.57
CA GLY A 60 2.06 -10.99 2.53
C GLY A 60 2.46 -12.48 2.47
N ARG A 61 1.56 -13.27 1.88
CA ARG A 61 1.57 -14.74 1.94
C ARG A 61 2.90 -15.41 1.56
N LYS A 62 3.54 -14.98 0.47
CA LYS A 62 4.79 -15.61 0.01
C LYS A 62 5.95 -15.35 0.97
N SER A 63 6.00 -14.19 1.61
CA SER A 63 7.06 -13.84 2.56
C SER A 63 6.93 -14.58 3.89
N VAL A 64 5.72 -15.06 4.24
CA VAL A 64 5.52 -15.94 5.40
C VAL A 64 6.40 -17.18 5.30
N TYR A 65 6.44 -17.86 4.14
CA TYR A 65 7.31 -19.03 3.93
C TYR A 65 8.77 -18.72 4.19
N LEU A 66 9.27 -17.61 3.63
CA LEU A 66 10.67 -17.21 3.78
C LEU A 66 10.99 -16.84 5.24
N SER A 67 10.11 -16.09 5.89
CA SER A 67 10.30 -15.67 7.27
C SER A 67 10.36 -16.86 8.23
N ILE A 68 9.46 -17.85 8.07
CA ILE A 68 9.47 -19.10 8.87
C ILE A 68 10.75 -19.91 8.59
N TYR A 69 11.15 -20.05 7.33
CA TYR A 69 12.39 -20.77 6.97
C TYR A 69 13.61 -20.12 7.62
N LEU A 70 13.74 -18.81 7.50
CA LEU A 70 14.88 -18.07 8.05
C LEU A 70 14.89 -18.08 9.59
N LYS A 71 13.74 -17.97 10.25
CA LYS A 71 13.65 -18.12 11.71
C LYS A 71 14.14 -19.48 12.20
N ARG A 72 13.79 -20.56 11.48
CA ARG A 72 14.27 -21.91 11.81
C ARG A 72 15.79 -22.04 11.63
N LYS A 73 16.33 -21.42 10.57
CA LYS A 73 17.75 -21.40 10.26
C LYS A 73 18.56 -20.52 11.23
N TYR A 74 18.02 -19.36 11.58
CA TYR A 74 18.69 -18.35 12.42
C TYR A 74 17.88 -18.12 13.70
N LYS A 75 18.08 -18.96 14.71
CA LYS A 75 17.26 -19.01 15.93
C LYS A 75 17.23 -17.71 16.75
N LYS A 76 18.29 -16.88 16.65
CA LYS A 76 18.40 -15.62 17.38
C LYS A 76 17.72 -14.45 16.64
N THR A 77 17.37 -14.59 15.36
CA THR A 77 16.75 -13.55 14.56
C THR A 77 15.32 -13.27 15.01
N ILE A 78 15.00 -12.02 15.23
CA ILE A 78 13.64 -11.56 15.54
C ILE A 78 12.83 -11.50 14.24
N THR A 79 11.65 -12.10 14.24
CA THR A 79 10.75 -12.08 13.08
C THR A 79 9.52 -11.24 13.36
N ILE A 80 9.26 -10.28 12.49
CA ILE A 80 8.07 -9.41 12.51
C ILE A 80 7.28 -9.63 11.22
N HIS A 81 6.01 -9.98 11.34
CA HIS A 81 5.12 -10.06 10.19
C HIS A 81 4.09 -8.94 10.22
N ILE A 82 3.84 -8.32 9.07
CA ILE A 82 2.84 -7.26 8.92
C ILE A 82 1.61 -7.86 8.23
N GLN A 83 0.43 -7.62 8.79
CA GLN A 83 -0.88 -8.20 8.51
C GLN A 83 -1.03 -9.63 9.07
N ASP A 84 -2.24 -10.19 8.96
CA ASP A 84 -2.51 -11.56 9.38
C ASP A 84 -1.73 -12.57 8.49
N PRO A 85 -0.81 -13.35 9.07
CA PRO A 85 -0.01 -14.33 8.31
C PRO A 85 -0.80 -15.55 7.86
N LYS A 86 -2.03 -15.75 8.39
CA LYS A 86 -2.89 -16.93 8.15
C LYS A 86 -2.23 -18.27 8.49
N VAL A 87 -1.34 -18.25 9.47
CA VAL A 87 -0.67 -19.44 10.05
C VAL A 87 -0.55 -19.26 11.55
N ASN A 88 -0.09 -20.32 12.26
CA ASN A 88 0.14 -20.24 13.69
C ASN A 88 1.06 -19.07 14.05
N PHE A 89 0.58 -18.16 14.90
CA PHE A 89 1.26 -16.93 15.28
C PHE A 89 2.59 -17.15 16.01
N LYS A 90 2.77 -18.31 16.63
CA LYS A 90 4.05 -18.72 17.26
C LYS A 90 5.23 -18.79 16.27
N ASN A 91 4.95 -18.82 14.96
CA ASN A 91 5.99 -18.73 13.94
C ASN A 91 6.69 -17.37 13.87
N PHE A 92 6.16 -16.36 14.54
CA PHE A 92 6.71 -15.00 14.56
C PHE A 92 6.96 -14.55 15.99
N ASN A 93 7.93 -13.66 16.19
CA ASN A 93 8.12 -13.00 17.47
C ASN A 93 7.05 -11.93 17.65
N TYR A 94 6.77 -11.16 16.59
CA TYR A 94 5.73 -10.14 16.59
C TYR A 94 4.92 -10.19 15.28
N ILE A 95 3.64 -9.84 15.38
CA ILE A 95 2.74 -9.63 14.25
C ILE A 95 2.14 -8.25 14.43
N ILE A 96 2.26 -7.38 13.42
CA ILE A 96 1.64 -6.07 13.41
C ILE A 96 0.48 -6.11 12.42
N ALA A 97 -0.74 -5.99 12.92
CA ALA A 97 -1.93 -6.09 12.10
C ALA A 97 -2.90 -4.94 12.38
N PRO A 98 -3.58 -4.42 11.35
CA PRO A 98 -4.65 -3.45 11.56
C PRO A 98 -5.77 -4.05 12.41
N GLU A 99 -6.42 -3.23 13.24
CA GLU A 99 -7.53 -3.65 14.10
C GLU A 99 -8.67 -4.33 13.32
N HIS A 100 -8.90 -3.93 12.07
CA HIS A 100 -9.93 -4.55 11.23
C HIS A 100 -9.63 -5.99 10.81
N ASP A 101 -8.38 -6.47 10.93
CA ASP A 101 -8.03 -7.88 10.73
C ASP A 101 -8.56 -8.76 11.88
N LYS A 102 -8.94 -8.16 13.02
CA LYS A 102 -9.56 -8.81 14.20
C LYS A 102 -8.78 -10.01 14.73
N ILE A 103 -7.44 -9.97 14.63
CA ILE A 103 -6.59 -11.02 15.22
C ILE A 103 -6.12 -10.59 16.60
N ILE A 104 -6.06 -11.55 17.54
CA ILE A 104 -5.69 -11.34 18.93
C ILE A 104 -4.68 -12.40 19.34
N GLY A 105 -3.66 -12.01 20.11
CA GLY A 105 -2.63 -12.91 20.65
C GLY A 105 -1.55 -12.14 21.41
N ASN A 106 -0.76 -12.85 22.22
CA ASN A 106 0.26 -12.23 23.09
C ASN A 106 1.42 -11.58 22.32
N ASN A 107 1.61 -11.94 21.06
CA ASN A 107 2.64 -11.40 20.18
C ASN A 107 2.05 -10.55 19.03
N ILE A 108 0.81 -10.08 19.18
CA ILE A 108 0.13 -9.24 18.21
C ILE A 108 0.13 -7.79 18.70
N ILE A 109 0.51 -6.89 17.81
CA ILE A 109 0.43 -5.44 17.98
C ILE A 109 -0.61 -4.93 17.00
N ASN A 110 -1.72 -4.42 17.49
CA ASN A 110 -2.77 -3.87 16.65
C ASN A 110 -2.46 -2.42 16.28
N SER A 111 -2.58 -2.08 15.00
CA SER A 111 -2.48 -0.73 14.48
C SER A 111 -3.85 -0.23 14.03
N ILE A 112 -4.13 1.07 14.17
CA ILE A 112 -5.40 1.68 13.74
C ILE A 112 -5.62 1.47 12.24
N GLY A 113 -4.57 1.65 11.43
CA GLY A 113 -4.59 1.48 9.99
C GLY A 113 -3.41 0.67 9.46
N ALA A 114 -3.29 0.57 8.16
CA ALA A 114 -2.16 -0.08 7.52
C ALA A 114 -0.87 0.74 7.71
N LEU A 115 0.23 0.07 8.02
CA LEU A 115 1.55 0.71 8.03
C LEU A 115 1.89 1.25 6.65
N HIS A 116 2.68 2.33 6.59
CA HIS A 116 3.14 2.96 5.35
C HIS A 116 4.50 3.62 5.52
N GLN A 117 5.13 3.99 4.40
CA GLN A 117 6.47 4.58 4.40
C GLN A 117 6.48 6.12 4.52
N PHE A 118 5.33 6.75 4.54
CA PHE A 118 5.24 8.21 4.60
C PHE A 118 5.44 8.67 6.05
N ASN A 119 6.26 9.71 6.20
CA ASN A 119 6.46 10.50 7.41
C ASN A 119 6.56 11.97 7.00
N TYR A 120 6.62 12.87 7.95
CA TYR A 120 6.70 14.31 7.67
C TYR A 120 7.94 14.68 6.86
N ASP A 121 9.09 14.03 7.10
CA ASP A 121 10.32 14.32 6.35
C ASP A 121 10.17 13.96 4.87
N VAL A 122 9.58 12.80 4.57
CA VAL A 122 9.29 12.38 3.19
C VAL A 122 8.36 13.39 2.51
N LEU A 123 7.33 13.87 3.21
CA LEU A 123 6.40 14.85 2.65
C LEU A 123 7.07 16.21 2.49
N ASN A 124 7.87 16.66 3.46
CA ASN A 124 8.55 17.95 3.41
C ASN A 124 9.54 18.04 2.25
N ASN A 125 10.19 16.94 1.89
CA ASN A 125 11.14 16.85 0.78
C ASN A 125 10.47 16.78 -0.62
N VAL A 126 9.13 16.76 -0.71
CA VAL A 126 8.45 16.80 -2.01
C VAL A 126 8.62 18.17 -2.65
N SER A 127 9.24 18.20 -3.84
CA SER A 127 9.47 19.42 -4.59
C SER A 127 8.15 20.07 -5.06
N GLU A 128 8.02 21.37 -4.81
CA GLU A 128 6.89 22.15 -5.28
C GLU A 128 6.84 22.31 -6.79
N LYS A 129 8.00 22.33 -7.43
CA LYS A 129 8.16 22.59 -8.86
C LYS A 129 7.95 21.35 -9.73
N LYS A 130 7.79 20.17 -9.11
CA LYS A 130 7.73 18.90 -9.82
C LYS A 130 6.52 18.77 -10.75
N PHE A 131 5.41 19.41 -10.37
CA PHE A 131 4.16 19.38 -11.13
C PHE A 131 3.56 20.78 -11.26
N SER A 132 3.02 21.10 -12.43
CA SER A 132 2.24 22.32 -12.66
C SER A 132 0.81 22.18 -12.13
N ILE A 133 0.69 21.86 -10.84
CA ILE A 133 -0.59 21.63 -10.14
C ILE A 133 -0.78 22.75 -9.10
N PRO A 134 -1.95 23.40 -9.05
CA PRO A 134 -2.27 24.37 -8.00
C PRO A 134 -2.16 23.74 -6.60
N LYS A 135 -1.61 24.48 -5.63
CA LYS A 135 -1.40 24.02 -4.26
C LYS A 135 -2.45 24.54 -3.27
N LYS A 136 -3.36 25.36 -3.71
CA LYS A 136 -4.46 25.92 -2.91
C LYS A 136 -5.79 25.46 -3.47
N ASN A 137 -6.73 25.21 -2.59
CA ASN A 137 -8.04 24.65 -2.94
C ASN A 137 -7.90 23.37 -3.77
N LEU A 138 -6.96 22.51 -3.38
CA LEU A 138 -6.69 21.26 -4.09
C LEU A 138 -7.45 20.12 -3.44
N LEU A 139 -8.37 19.52 -4.20
CA LEU A 139 -9.08 18.30 -3.85
C LEU A 139 -8.48 17.14 -4.66
N SER A 140 -7.87 16.17 -4.00
CA SER A 140 -7.35 14.98 -4.67
C SER A 140 -8.34 13.83 -4.60
N VAL A 141 -8.67 13.27 -5.76
CA VAL A 141 -9.51 12.08 -5.89
C VAL A 141 -8.62 10.90 -6.25
N ILE A 142 -8.44 9.97 -5.32
CA ILE A 142 -7.57 8.81 -5.48
C ILE A 142 -8.42 7.59 -5.81
N ILE A 143 -8.19 7.05 -7.00
CA ILE A 143 -9.02 5.98 -7.58
C ILE A 143 -8.25 4.67 -7.59
N GLY A 144 -8.78 3.70 -6.87
CA GLY A 144 -8.28 2.34 -6.82
C GLY A 144 -8.79 1.48 -7.98
N GLY A 145 -9.33 0.34 -7.67
CA GLY A 145 -9.91 -0.62 -8.61
C GLY A 145 -10.37 -1.87 -7.90
N SER A 146 -10.98 -2.78 -8.62
CA SER A 146 -11.48 -4.04 -8.09
C SER A 146 -10.36 -4.88 -7.44
N ASN A 147 -10.72 -5.62 -6.41
CA ASN A 147 -9.90 -6.61 -5.75
C ASN A 147 -10.76 -7.81 -5.33
N ASN A 148 -10.23 -8.76 -4.55
CA ASN A 148 -10.96 -9.96 -4.13
C ASN A 148 -12.16 -9.68 -3.21
N HIS A 149 -12.22 -8.51 -2.59
CA HIS A 149 -13.23 -8.14 -1.60
C HIS A 149 -14.09 -6.95 -2.04
N TYR A 150 -13.69 -6.26 -3.10
CA TYR A 150 -14.32 -5.03 -3.55
C TYR A 150 -14.42 -5.01 -5.07
N ASN A 151 -15.64 -4.88 -5.57
CA ASN A 151 -15.89 -4.73 -7.01
C ASN A 151 -16.07 -3.23 -7.31
N PHE A 152 -15.24 -2.70 -8.20
CA PHE A 152 -15.32 -1.31 -8.67
C PHE A 152 -15.69 -1.33 -10.16
N SER A 153 -16.99 -1.45 -10.41
CA SER A 153 -17.56 -1.53 -11.76
C SER A 153 -17.69 -0.16 -12.40
N LEU A 154 -18.00 -0.13 -13.70
CA LEU A 154 -18.24 1.11 -14.43
C LEU A 154 -19.43 1.91 -13.86
N LYS A 155 -20.39 1.24 -13.21
CA LYS A 155 -21.51 1.92 -12.54
C LYS A 155 -21.03 2.75 -11.33
N GLU A 156 -20.10 2.21 -10.52
CA GLU A 156 -19.48 2.96 -9.43
C GLU A 156 -18.64 4.12 -9.96
N VAL A 157 -17.94 3.91 -11.08
CA VAL A 157 -17.19 4.98 -11.77
C VAL A 157 -18.12 6.10 -12.23
N ASP A 158 -19.25 5.78 -12.83
CA ASP A 158 -20.24 6.78 -13.25
C ASP A 158 -20.81 7.56 -12.05
N SER A 159 -21.14 6.88 -10.96
CA SER A 159 -21.56 7.53 -9.72
C SER A 159 -20.50 8.49 -9.15
N LEU A 160 -19.23 8.07 -9.18
CA LEU A 160 -18.11 8.91 -8.78
C LEU A 160 -17.98 10.16 -9.67
N ILE A 161 -18.09 10.00 -10.98
CA ILE A 161 -18.04 11.11 -11.96
C ILE A 161 -19.16 12.13 -11.68
N VAL A 162 -20.39 11.64 -11.45
CA VAL A 162 -21.53 12.52 -11.13
C VAL A 162 -21.27 13.32 -9.86
N ASN A 163 -20.70 12.67 -8.82
CA ASN A 163 -20.40 13.33 -7.56
C ASN A 163 -19.25 14.36 -7.71
N ILE A 164 -18.21 14.05 -8.49
CA ILE A 164 -17.14 15.02 -8.80
C ILE A 164 -17.70 16.25 -9.50
N LYS A 165 -18.60 16.07 -10.50
CA LYS A 165 -19.26 17.19 -11.19
C LYS A 165 -20.12 18.03 -10.25
N LYS A 166 -20.85 17.39 -9.32
CA LYS A 166 -21.62 18.12 -8.29
C LYS A 166 -20.70 18.97 -7.41
N ILE A 167 -19.60 18.42 -6.92
CA ILE A 167 -18.63 19.14 -6.10
C ILE A 167 -18.09 20.36 -6.86
N LYS A 168 -17.68 20.19 -8.12
CA LYS A 168 -17.17 21.27 -8.96
C LYS A 168 -18.22 22.37 -9.23
N LYS A 169 -19.48 21.98 -9.37
CA LYS A 169 -20.62 22.93 -9.53
C LYS A 169 -20.87 23.74 -8.26
N ILE A 170 -20.82 23.09 -7.09
CA ILE A 170 -21.06 23.73 -5.78
C ILE A 170 -19.88 24.68 -5.44
N ASN A 171 -18.67 24.27 -5.69
CA ASN A 171 -17.49 25.07 -5.39
C ASN A 171 -16.51 25.12 -6.57
N LYS A 172 -16.66 26.13 -7.42
CA LYS A 172 -15.81 26.34 -8.60
C LYS A 172 -14.34 26.60 -8.25
N LYS A 173 -14.02 27.01 -7.01
CA LYS A 173 -12.64 27.30 -6.57
C LYS A 173 -11.77 26.04 -6.43
N TYR A 174 -12.37 24.85 -6.26
CA TYR A 174 -11.59 23.64 -6.14
C TYR A 174 -10.89 23.26 -7.44
N ASN A 175 -9.59 23.02 -7.33
CA ASN A 175 -8.78 22.32 -8.31
C ASN A 175 -8.87 20.83 -8.01
N ILE A 176 -9.47 20.05 -8.89
CA ILE A 176 -9.69 18.61 -8.64
C ILE A 176 -8.60 17.83 -9.37
N LEU A 177 -7.74 17.15 -8.63
CA LEU A 177 -6.69 16.28 -9.15
C LEU A 177 -7.12 14.82 -9.09
N ILE A 178 -7.17 14.15 -10.23
CA ILE A 178 -7.47 12.71 -10.29
C ILE A 178 -6.16 11.92 -10.29
N ILE A 179 -6.06 10.96 -9.40
CA ILE A 179 -4.90 10.08 -9.27
C ILE A 179 -5.36 8.63 -9.42
N PHE A 180 -4.79 7.94 -10.39
CA PHE A 180 -5.07 6.54 -10.63
C PHE A 180 -4.07 5.63 -9.91
N SER A 181 -4.57 4.59 -9.27
CA SER A 181 -3.74 3.53 -8.72
C SER A 181 -3.30 2.55 -9.81
N ARG A 182 -2.41 1.63 -9.44
CA ARG A 182 -2.00 0.53 -10.33
C ARG A 182 -3.13 -0.43 -10.66
N ARG A 183 -4.20 -0.47 -9.85
CA ARG A 183 -5.36 -1.35 -10.05
C ARG A 183 -6.46 -0.72 -10.90
N THR A 184 -6.38 0.58 -11.15
CA THR A 184 -7.36 1.28 -11.98
C THR A 184 -7.27 0.78 -13.41
N THR A 185 -8.36 0.22 -13.92
CA THR A 185 -8.41 -0.34 -15.28
C THR A 185 -8.29 0.74 -16.35
N ASN A 186 -7.85 0.36 -17.54
CA ASN A 186 -7.77 1.30 -18.66
C ASN A 186 -9.15 1.84 -19.05
N GLU A 187 -10.18 1.01 -18.99
CA GLU A 187 -11.58 1.40 -19.25
C GLU A 187 -12.02 2.53 -18.29
N THR A 188 -11.75 2.36 -16.98
CA THR A 188 -12.02 3.40 -15.98
C THR A 188 -11.31 4.70 -16.29
N LYS A 189 -10.02 4.62 -16.65
CA LYS A 189 -9.22 5.82 -16.99
C LYS A 189 -9.77 6.54 -18.22
N VAL A 190 -10.13 5.80 -19.26
CA VAL A 190 -10.71 6.35 -20.48
C VAL A 190 -12.05 7.01 -20.19
N LEU A 191 -12.93 6.34 -19.46
CA LEU A 191 -14.26 6.87 -19.11
C LEU A 191 -14.15 8.18 -18.31
N ILE A 192 -13.29 8.21 -17.30
CA ILE A 192 -13.05 9.43 -16.50
C ILE A 192 -12.49 10.55 -17.35
N LYS A 193 -11.50 10.26 -18.21
CA LYS A 193 -10.92 11.24 -19.12
C LYS A 193 -11.96 11.81 -20.07
N GLN A 194 -12.81 10.99 -20.66
CA GLN A 194 -13.86 11.42 -21.59
C GLN A 194 -14.91 12.28 -20.90
N LYS A 195 -15.35 11.91 -19.70
CA LYS A 195 -16.49 12.56 -19.02
C LYS A 195 -16.08 13.77 -18.16
N LEU A 196 -14.82 13.87 -17.73
CA LEU A 196 -14.34 14.97 -16.87
C LEU A 196 -13.30 15.87 -17.54
N ASN A 197 -12.85 15.58 -18.72
CA ASN A 197 -11.76 16.19 -19.49
C ASN A 197 -11.27 17.55 -18.95
N ASN A 198 -11.93 18.66 -19.27
CA ASN A 198 -11.50 20.02 -18.88
C ASN A 198 -11.94 20.45 -17.47
N GLU A 199 -12.67 19.60 -16.73
CA GLU A 199 -13.17 19.92 -15.41
C GLU A 199 -12.19 19.56 -14.27
N VAL A 200 -11.19 18.70 -14.57
CA VAL A 200 -10.26 18.15 -13.60
C VAL A 200 -8.82 18.13 -14.13
N ILE A 201 -7.87 18.03 -13.23
CA ILE A 201 -6.45 17.88 -13.55
C ILE A 201 -6.16 16.38 -13.69
N LEU A 202 -5.73 15.96 -14.87
CA LEU A 202 -5.29 14.62 -15.20
C LEU A 202 -3.87 14.69 -15.75
N LEU A 203 -2.92 14.04 -15.08
CA LEU A 203 -1.56 13.94 -15.62
C LEU A 203 -1.48 12.85 -16.68
N ASN A 204 -0.62 13.08 -17.67
CA ASN A 204 -0.35 12.10 -18.72
C ASN A 204 0.30 10.84 -18.14
N THR A 205 0.07 9.70 -18.77
CA THR A 205 0.61 8.38 -18.35
C THR A 205 2.14 8.33 -18.32
N ASN A 206 2.82 9.20 -19.09
CA ASN A 206 4.28 9.31 -19.14
C ASN A 206 4.86 10.21 -18.03
N GLN A 207 4.00 10.89 -17.27
CA GLN A 207 4.43 11.70 -16.14
C GLN A 207 4.49 10.87 -14.86
N GLU A 208 5.35 11.28 -13.94
CA GLU A 208 5.41 10.64 -12.63
C GLU A 208 4.07 10.80 -11.90
N ASN A 209 3.69 9.77 -11.13
CA ASN A 209 2.44 9.78 -10.37
C ASN A 209 2.48 10.86 -9.28
N PRO A 210 1.54 11.80 -9.25
CA PRO A 210 1.53 12.93 -8.31
C PRO A 210 1.08 12.54 -6.90
N TYR A 211 1.03 11.25 -6.56
CA TYR A 211 0.49 10.77 -5.29
C TYR A 211 1.14 11.42 -4.07
N THR A 212 2.48 11.44 -4.01
CA THR A 212 3.20 12.03 -2.89
C THR A 212 3.02 13.56 -2.85
N PHE A 213 2.93 14.19 -4.02
CA PHE A 213 2.59 15.61 -4.14
C PHE A 213 1.20 15.89 -3.56
N SER A 214 0.22 15.06 -3.88
CA SER A 214 -1.14 15.21 -3.35
C SER A 214 -1.18 15.06 -1.83
N LEU A 215 -0.47 14.09 -1.25
CA LEU A 215 -0.39 13.94 0.21
C LEU A 215 0.11 15.22 0.90
N LYS A 216 1.08 15.91 0.29
CA LYS A 216 1.62 17.16 0.85
C LYS A 216 0.67 18.35 0.64
N TYR A 217 0.16 18.54 -0.57
CA TYR A 217 -0.45 19.83 -0.98
C TYR A 217 -1.98 19.82 -1.06
N SER A 218 -2.65 18.68 -1.07
CA SER A 218 -4.12 18.67 -1.08
C SER A 218 -4.70 19.23 0.21
N ASP A 219 -5.82 19.93 0.10
CA ASP A 219 -6.61 20.37 1.25
C ASP A 219 -7.65 19.30 1.65
N TYR A 220 -8.11 18.50 0.67
CA TYR A 220 -9.13 17.46 0.84
C TYR A 220 -8.81 16.21 0.03
N PHE A 221 -9.30 15.07 0.49
CA PHE A 221 -9.19 13.80 -0.21
C PHE A 221 -10.56 13.14 -0.43
N ILE A 222 -10.73 12.56 -1.61
CA ILE A 222 -11.76 11.55 -1.89
C ILE A 222 -11.03 10.28 -2.30
N ILE A 223 -11.30 9.17 -1.61
CA ILE A 223 -10.57 7.93 -1.80
C ILE A 223 -11.57 6.81 -2.01
N THR A 224 -11.36 5.98 -3.04
CA THR A 224 -12.14 4.76 -3.18
C THR A 224 -11.80 3.76 -2.07
N SER A 225 -12.81 3.10 -1.50
CA SER A 225 -12.69 2.27 -0.30
C SER A 225 -11.99 0.92 -0.49
N ASP A 226 -11.52 0.62 -1.70
CA ASP A 226 -10.87 -0.64 -2.05
C ASP A 226 -9.47 -0.83 -1.46
N SER A 227 -8.86 0.20 -0.87
CA SER A 227 -7.48 0.15 -0.40
C SER A 227 -7.29 0.78 0.97
N THR A 228 -7.21 -0.05 1.99
CA THR A 228 -6.84 0.37 3.36
C THR A 228 -5.52 1.14 3.39
N SER A 229 -4.52 0.74 2.58
CA SER A 229 -3.24 1.47 2.51
C SER A 229 -3.40 2.91 2.04
N MET A 230 -4.20 3.16 0.99
CA MET A 230 -4.43 4.53 0.50
C MET A 230 -5.17 5.38 1.53
N ILE A 231 -6.17 4.79 2.20
CA ILE A 231 -6.91 5.46 3.27
C ILE A 231 -5.95 5.82 4.41
N SER A 232 -5.14 4.88 4.90
CA SER A 232 -4.18 5.11 5.98
C SER A 232 -3.13 6.16 5.63
N GLU A 233 -2.62 6.14 4.39
CA GLU A 233 -1.64 7.10 3.89
C GLU A 233 -2.21 8.53 3.80
N CYS A 234 -3.46 8.67 3.38
CA CYS A 234 -4.12 9.98 3.36
C CYS A 234 -4.49 10.45 4.77
N SER A 235 -5.04 9.58 5.62
CA SER A 235 -5.38 9.91 7.01
C SER A 235 -4.19 10.38 7.82
N PHE A 236 -2.98 9.86 7.54
CA PHE A 236 -1.74 10.32 8.16
C PHE A 236 -1.49 11.82 7.96
N THR A 237 -1.98 12.40 6.88
CA THR A 237 -1.80 13.85 6.61
C THR A 237 -2.62 14.75 7.56
N GLY A 238 -3.58 14.20 8.30
CA GLY A 238 -4.51 14.94 9.16
C GLY A 238 -5.54 15.78 8.40
N LYS A 239 -5.62 15.63 7.07
CA LYS A 239 -6.54 16.40 6.21
C LYS A 239 -7.83 15.61 5.99
N PRO A 240 -8.98 16.31 5.88
CA PRO A 240 -10.28 15.69 5.64
C PRO A 240 -10.42 15.09 4.24
#